data_5b4e81cf41f800458fcd0d6d90ad134d
#
_entry.id   5b4e81cf41f800458fcd0d6d90ad134d
#
_cell.length_a   1.000
_cell.length_b   1.000
_cell.length_c   1.000
_cell.angle_alpha   90.00
_cell.angle_beta   90.00
_cell.angle_gamma   90.00
#
_symmetry.space_group_name_H-M   'P 1'
#
loop_
_entity.id
_entity.type
_entity.pdbx_description
1 polymer ?
#
loop_
_entity_poly.entity_id
_entity_poly.type
_entity_poly.pdbx_seq_one_letter_code
_entity_poly.pdbx_strand_id
1 'polypeptide(L)'
;MLKRPHTEFVQSQMLPWRRIPPGAARPDAEYKFLSRDPDDGACTCLIRYAPGWARLADEYLDATEEFYVLEGEIEVNGLVYKADHYGHIPKQALRHSMSTRSGAVVLTFFDAQPEFHAEGSATSAASEALLHRDVLHMPWDMKVNDAKLAHLGISRKDLRADPVTGERTFLSMMLPHSEPPGSHGPRESHPVVEECFVIAGSLVGPYGEMHAGAYFWRPPGIPHGPFGTRWGCVALIRFVGGRHVNIWTVDEAPFDFHQPYRPVLPPEYAHLSAIPWVPPQAY
;
A
#
# COMPACT_ATOMS: atom_id res chain seq x y z
N MET A 1 7.58 -2.55 13.74
CA MET A 1 6.76 -2.61 12.49
C MET A 1 5.28 -2.94 12.75
N LEU A 2 4.94 -3.78 13.72
CA LEU A 2 3.58 -4.28 13.89
C LEU A 2 2.72 -3.52 14.91
N LYS A 3 3.24 -2.46 15.53
CA LYS A 3 2.52 -1.64 16.52
C LYS A 3 1.86 -0.39 15.94
N ARG A 4 1.72 -0.33 14.63
CA ARG A 4 0.98 0.76 13.98
C ARG A 4 -0.48 0.74 14.44
N PRO A 5 -1.08 1.90 14.71
CA PRO A 5 -2.47 1.97 15.10
C PRO A 5 -3.40 1.47 13.98
N HIS A 6 -4.51 0.85 14.36
CA HIS A 6 -5.56 0.47 13.42
C HIS A 6 -6.05 1.72 12.67
N THR A 7 -6.01 1.67 11.36
CA THR A 7 -6.48 2.72 10.45
C THR A 7 -7.44 2.10 9.44
N GLU A 8 -8.70 2.56 9.45
CA GLU A 8 -9.75 2.02 8.57
C GLU A 8 -10.76 3.11 8.26
N PHE A 9 -10.64 3.91 7.23
CA PHE A 9 -9.52 4.16 6.32
C PHE A 9 -9.22 5.67 6.26
N VAL A 10 -8.05 6.05 5.80
CA VAL A 10 -7.73 7.44 5.46
C VAL A 10 -7.69 7.62 3.95
N GLN A 11 -8.31 8.69 3.46
CA GLN A 11 -8.21 9.08 2.06
C GLN A 11 -6.97 9.97 1.89
N SER A 12 -5.94 9.49 1.18
CA SER A 12 -4.63 10.15 1.11
C SER A 12 -4.68 11.57 0.55
N GLN A 13 -5.69 11.89 -0.26
CA GLN A 13 -5.91 13.24 -0.79
C GLN A 13 -6.21 14.27 0.30
N MET A 14 -6.75 13.83 1.44
CA MET A 14 -7.04 14.71 2.59
C MET A 14 -5.78 15.06 3.41
N LEU A 15 -4.69 14.31 3.22
CA LEU A 15 -3.44 14.56 3.93
C LEU A 15 -2.62 15.64 3.22
N PRO A 16 -2.03 16.60 3.97
CA PRO A 16 -1.15 17.59 3.38
C PRO A 16 0.21 16.98 3.03
N TRP A 17 0.80 17.42 1.93
CA TRP A 17 2.20 17.17 1.64
C TRP A 17 3.08 17.94 2.63
N ARG A 18 4.08 17.27 3.17
CA ARG A 18 5.03 17.84 4.14
C ARG A 18 6.46 17.53 3.72
N ARG A 19 7.34 18.49 3.86
CA ARG A 19 8.78 18.25 3.71
C ARG A 19 9.30 17.54 4.95
N ILE A 20 10.17 16.57 4.74
CA ILE A 20 10.89 15.93 5.84
C ILE A 20 12.06 16.82 6.26
N PRO A 21 12.35 16.94 7.57
CA PRO A 21 13.52 17.64 8.08
C PRO A 21 14.82 17.12 7.47
N PRO A 22 15.90 17.93 7.44
CA PRO A 22 17.24 17.49 7.03
C PRO A 22 17.66 16.21 7.75
N GLY A 23 18.30 15.28 7.04
CA GLY A 23 18.70 13.96 7.54
C GLY A 23 17.70 12.84 7.31
N ALA A 24 16.50 13.15 6.82
CA ALA A 24 15.54 12.13 6.41
C ALA A 24 16.02 11.35 5.17
N ALA A 25 15.42 10.17 4.97
CA ALA A 25 15.80 9.24 3.92
C ALA A 25 15.75 9.82 2.50
N ARG A 26 14.93 10.81 2.26
CA ARG A 26 14.77 11.47 0.95
C ARG A 26 14.71 12.99 1.16
N PRO A 27 15.85 13.67 1.39
CA PRO A 27 15.87 15.12 1.54
C PRO A 27 15.29 15.78 0.30
N ASP A 28 14.63 16.92 0.49
CA ASP A 28 13.96 17.70 -0.55
C ASP A 28 12.77 17.02 -1.25
N ALA A 29 12.38 15.81 -0.82
CA ALA A 29 11.11 15.20 -1.18
C ALA A 29 9.99 15.64 -0.24
N GLU A 30 8.74 15.48 -0.69
CA GLU A 30 7.56 15.72 0.12
C GLU A 30 6.86 14.42 0.45
N TYR A 31 6.23 14.36 1.63
CA TYR A 31 5.66 13.14 2.18
C TYR A 31 4.22 13.33 2.63
N LYS A 32 3.42 12.25 2.49
CA LYS A 32 2.19 12.02 3.24
C LYS A 32 2.36 10.71 3.98
N PHE A 33 2.46 10.75 5.30
CA PHE A 33 2.45 9.52 6.09
C PHE A 33 1.03 8.94 6.13
N LEU A 34 0.87 7.69 5.76
CA LEU A 34 -0.40 6.97 5.79
C LEU A 34 -0.51 6.18 7.10
N SER A 35 0.60 5.64 7.57
CA SER A 35 0.72 4.89 8.81
C SER A 35 2.17 4.88 9.28
N ARG A 36 2.40 4.93 10.59
CA ARG A 36 3.74 4.88 11.20
C ARG A 36 3.72 4.11 12.50
N ASP A 37 4.73 3.25 12.67
CA ASP A 37 4.99 2.58 13.93
C ASP A 37 5.73 3.56 14.88
N PRO A 38 5.22 3.79 16.10
CA PRO A 38 5.81 4.73 17.02
C PRO A 38 7.13 4.24 17.63
N ASP A 39 7.38 2.92 17.63
CA ASP A 39 8.52 2.33 18.31
C ASP A 39 9.75 2.20 17.40
N ASP A 40 9.56 1.68 16.18
CA ASP A 40 10.67 1.39 15.26
C ASP A 40 10.70 2.29 14.01
N GLY A 41 9.70 3.18 13.87
CA GLY A 41 9.62 4.12 12.77
C GLY A 41 9.27 3.51 11.40
N ALA A 42 8.97 2.22 11.35
CA ALA A 42 8.46 1.59 10.14
C ALA A 42 7.21 2.33 9.65
N CYS A 43 7.09 2.59 8.36
CA CYS A 43 6.00 3.44 7.88
C CYS A 43 5.56 3.10 6.45
N THR A 44 4.35 3.54 6.15
CA THR A 44 3.83 3.63 4.79
C THR A 44 3.55 5.08 4.48
N CYS A 45 4.05 5.54 3.34
CA CYS A 45 3.91 6.94 2.93
C CYS A 45 3.81 7.08 1.41
N LEU A 46 3.21 8.18 0.97
CA LEU A 46 3.43 8.69 -0.38
C LEU A 46 4.63 9.61 -0.36
N ILE A 47 5.53 9.44 -1.32
CA ILE A 47 6.69 10.31 -1.52
C ILE A 47 6.53 11.00 -2.87
N ARG A 48 6.62 12.33 -2.87
CA ARG A 48 6.61 13.14 -4.08
C ARG A 48 8.00 13.73 -4.33
N TYR A 49 8.57 13.35 -5.45
CA TYR A 49 9.85 13.83 -5.93
C TYR A 49 9.60 14.93 -6.97
N ALA A 50 10.26 16.06 -6.82
CA ALA A 50 10.21 17.15 -7.81
C ALA A 50 10.95 16.75 -9.11
N PRO A 51 10.60 17.34 -10.27
CA PRO A 51 11.40 17.19 -11.48
C PRO A 51 12.86 17.54 -11.25
N GLY A 52 13.78 16.69 -11.72
CA GLY A 52 15.22 16.86 -11.54
C GLY A 52 15.77 16.46 -10.16
N TRP A 53 14.95 15.92 -9.27
CA TRP A 53 15.44 15.39 -8.00
C TRP A 53 16.43 14.25 -8.21
N ALA A 54 17.56 14.27 -7.51
CA ALA A 54 18.58 13.23 -7.63
C ALA A 54 19.40 13.07 -6.35
N ARG A 55 19.83 11.83 -6.12
CA ARG A 55 20.90 11.44 -5.19
C ARG A 55 21.88 10.57 -5.96
N LEU A 56 23.10 11.07 -6.10
CA LEU A 56 24.14 10.45 -6.95
C LEU A 56 25.31 9.90 -6.14
N ALA A 57 25.25 9.99 -4.80
CA ALA A 57 26.23 9.40 -3.92
C ALA A 57 25.84 7.97 -3.57
N ASP A 58 26.84 7.09 -3.46
CA ASP A 58 26.65 5.73 -2.97
C ASP A 58 26.12 5.75 -1.53
N GLU A 59 25.02 5.05 -1.31
CA GLU A 59 24.34 4.99 -0.03
C GLU A 59 23.56 3.69 0.14
N TYR A 60 23.22 3.33 1.37
CA TYR A 60 22.30 2.26 1.70
C TYR A 60 21.33 2.68 2.81
N LEU A 61 20.25 1.93 2.99
CA LEU A 61 19.30 2.09 4.08
C LEU A 61 19.39 0.89 5.04
N ASP A 62 19.20 1.13 6.32
CA ASP A 62 19.00 0.06 7.32
C ASP A 62 17.57 -0.52 7.30
N ALA A 63 16.70 -0.01 6.42
CA ALA A 63 15.36 -0.48 6.18
C ALA A 63 15.22 -1.09 4.80
N THR A 64 14.39 -2.12 4.67
CA THR A 64 13.88 -2.59 3.39
C THR A 64 12.92 -1.53 2.83
N GLU A 65 13.07 -1.20 1.57
CA GLU A 65 12.18 -0.30 0.84
C GLU A 65 11.41 -1.10 -0.20
N GLU A 66 10.09 -1.14 -0.04
CA GLU A 66 9.16 -1.69 -1.02
C GLU A 66 8.32 -0.55 -1.56
N PHE A 67 8.09 -0.49 -2.88
CA PHE A 67 7.40 0.65 -3.46
C PHE A 67 6.62 0.34 -4.74
N TYR A 68 5.63 1.17 -5.01
CA TYR A 68 4.83 1.19 -6.25
C TYR A 68 4.79 2.62 -6.79
N VAL A 69 5.15 2.81 -8.06
CA VAL A 69 5.14 4.13 -8.69
C VAL A 69 3.71 4.43 -9.14
N LEU A 70 3.12 5.48 -8.59
CA LEU A 70 1.76 5.93 -8.92
C LEU A 70 1.77 6.90 -10.10
N GLU A 71 2.76 7.80 -10.15
CA GLU A 71 2.89 8.82 -11.20
C GLU A 71 4.36 9.06 -11.55
N GLY A 72 4.63 9.36 -12.81
CA GLY A 72 5.97 9.70 -13.29
C GLY A 72 6.90 8.51 -13.38
N GLU A 73 8.18 8.73 -13.07
CA GLU A 73 9.22 7.70 -13.10
C GLU A 73 10.31 7.98 -12.07
N ILE A 74 10.92 6.93 -11.54
CA ILE A 74 12.12 7.00 -10.71
C ILE A 74 13.13 5.97 -11.16
N GLU A 75 14.40 6.37 -11.25
CA GLU A 75 15.51 5.50 -11.57
C GLU A 75 16.27 5.14 -10.29
N VAL A 76 16.61 3.87 -10.14
CA VAL A 76 17.49 3.37 -9.06
C VAL A 76 18.55 2.47 -9.71
N ASN A 77 19.83 2.81 -9.56
CA ASN A 77 20.96 2.06 -10.13
C ASN A 77 20.82 1.75 -11.64
N GLY A 78 20.31 2.71 -12.43
CA GLY A 78 20.07 2.54 -13.85
C GLY A 78 18.78 1.77 -14.22
N LEU A 79 18.04 1.23 -13.25
CA LEU A 79 16.72 0.63 -13.47
C LEU A 79 15.63 1.70 -13.38
N VAL A 80 14.85 1.86 -14.44
CA VAL A 80 13.78 2.85 -14.50
C VAL A 80 12.44 2.21 -14.09
N TYR A 81 11.86 2.72 -13.03
CA TYR A 81 10.52 2.36 -12.55
C TYR A 81 9.54 3.47 -12.97
N LYS A 82 8.65 3.17 -13.88
CA LYS A 82 7.60 4.09 -14.37
C LYS A 82 6.31 3.90 -13.58
N ALA A 83 5.30 4.70 -13.85
CA ALA A 83 3.96 4.44 -13.33
C ALA A 83 3.54 2.99 -13.59
N ASP A 84 2.89 2.36 -12.61
CA ASP A 84 2.56 0.94 -12.60
C ASP A 84 3.78 -0.02 -12.57
N HIS A 85 4.93 0.46 -12.12
CA HIS A 85 6.06 -0.41 -11.78
C HIS A 85 6.15 -0.58 -10.26
N TYR A 86 6.58 -1.78 -9.86
CA TYR A 86 6.83 -2.15 -8.47
C TYR A 86 8.30 -2.47 -8.26
N GLY A 87 8.83 -2.03 -7.12
CA GLY A 87 10.20 -2.27 -6.69
C GLY A 87 10.29 -2.79 -5.26
N HIS A 88 11.32 -3.59 -5.02
CA HIS A 88 11.71 -4.01 -3.68
C HIS A 88 13.22 -3.94 -3.56
N ILE A 89 13.71 -3.18 -2.61
CA ILE A 89 15.13 -2.95 -2.32
C ILE A 89 15.40 -3.45 -0.91
N PRO A 90 16.13 -4.55 -0.74
CA PRO A 90 16.47 -5.06 0.58
C PRO A 90 17.25 -4.04 1.40
N LYS A 91 17.14 -4.14 2.73
CA LYS A 91 18.02 -3.39 3.63
C LYS A 91 19.48 -3.65 3.28
N GLN A 92 20.32 -2.62 3.46
CA GLN A 92 21.75 -2.65 3.13
C GLN A 92 22.09 -2.87 1.64
N ALA A 93 21.11 -2.90 0.74
CA ALA A 93 21.38 -2.88 -0.68
C ALA A 93 21.97 -1.53 -1.07
N LEU A 94 23.09 -1.56 -1.81
CA LEU A 94 23.77 -0.36 -2.24
C LEU A 94 22.97 0.36 -3.33
N ARG A 95 22.78 1.65 -3.16
CA ARG A 95 22.20 2.57 -4.15
C ARG A 95 23.31 3.49 -4.65
N HIS A 96 23.78 3.27 -5.88
CA HIS A 96 24.76 4.13 -6.53
C HIS A 96 24.14 5.44 -7.02
N SER A 97 22.87 5.37 -7.41
CA SER A 97 22.12 6.54 -7.86
C SER A 97 20.63 6.32 -7.65
N MET A 98 19.94 7.40 -7.35
CA MET A 98 18.49 7.46 -7.36
C MET A 98 18.08 8.82 -7.92
N SER A 99 17.24 8.84 -8.97
CA SER A 99 16.89 10.10 -9.63
C SER A 99 15.53 10.03 -10.32
N THR A 100 14.97 11.20 -10.60
CA THR A 100 13.84 11.35 -11.51
C THR A 100 14.03 12.60 -12.36
N ARG A 101 13.77 12.49 -13.66
CA ARG A 101 13.85 13.64 -14.56
C ARG A 101 12.54 14.43 -14.56
N SER A 102 11.41 13.74 -14.60
CA SER A 102 10.08 14.34 -14.76
C SER A 102 9.34 14.56 -13.44
N GLY A 103 9.85 14.04 -12.32
CA GLY A 103 9.17 13.91 -11.05
C GLY A 103 8.43 12.57 -10.93
N ALA A 104 8.09 12.21 -9.69
CA ALA A 104 7.35 11.00 -9.40
C ALA A 104 6.50 11.13 -8.13
N VAL A 105 5.40 10.38 -8.08
CA VAL A 105 4.66 10.08 -6.84
C VAL A 105 4.76 8.58 -6.61
N VAL A 106 5.29 8.19 -5.46
CA VAL A 106 5.60 6.80 -5.15
C VAL A 106 4.95 6.40 -3.83
N LEU A 107 4.17 5.34 -3.84
CA LEU A 107 3.70 4.68 -2.62
C LEU A 107 4.85 3.81 -2.09
N THR A 108 5.31 4.09 -0.88
CA THR A 108 6.52 3.48 -0.32
C THR A 108 6.24 2.89 1.06
N PHE A 109 6.80 1.70 1.30
CA PHE A 109 6.73 0.95 2.54
C PHE A 109 8.15 0.74 3.07
N PHE A 110 8.39 1.17 4.31
CA PHE A 110 9.64 0.89 5.03
C PHE A 110 9.35 -0.02 6.21
N ASP A 111 10.16 -1.08 6.36
CA ASP A 111 10.03 -2.06 7.46
C ASP A 111 10.68 -1.60 8.77
N ALA A 112 11.43 -0.51 8.75
CA ALA A 112 12.00 0.20 9.88
C ALA A 112 12.12 1.69 9.57
N GLN A 113 12.61 2.51 10.54
CA GLN A 113 12.98 3.90 10.28
C GLN A 113 14.02 3.94 9.16
N PRO A 114 13.74 4.60 8.02
CA PRO A 114 14.72 4.67 6.94
C PRO A 114 15.81 5.70 7.27
N GLU A 115 17.02 5.23 7.53
CA GLU A 115 18.20 6.04 7.77
C GLU A 115 19.24 5.78 6.69
N PHE A 116 19.86 6.85 6.21
CA PHE A 116 20.93 6.76 5.22
C PHE A 116 22.27 6.54 5.85
N HIS A 117 23.05 5.67 5.22
CA HIS A 117 24.45 5.47 5.52
C HIS A 117 25.27 5.65 4.25
N ALA A 118 26.41 6.35 4.36
CA ALA A 118 27.39 6.43 3.30
C ALA A 118 28.08 5.07 3.10
N GLU A 119 28.62 4.84 1.92
CA GLU A 119 29.37 3.63 1.59
C GLU A 119 30.49 3.34 2.61
N GLY A 120 30.68 2.08 2.99
CA GLY A 120 31.72 1.64 3.93
C GLY A 120 31.36 0.36 4.69
N SER A 121 30.08 0.06 4.83
CA SER A 121 29.57 -1.16 5.48
C SER A 121 28.53 -1.93 4.66
N ALA A 122 28.15 -1.45 3.49
CA ALA A 122 27.23 -2.16 2.60
C ALA A 122 27.86 -3.48 2.12
N THR A 123 27.14 -4.58 2.22
CA THR A 123 27.59 -5.86 1.65
C THR A 123 27.26 -5.90 0.16
N SER A 124 28.27 -6.09 -0.70
CA SER A 124 28.10 -6.15 -2.16
C SER A 124 27.09 -7.21 -2.63
N ALA A 125 26.84 -8.23 -1.84
CA ALA A 125 25.86 -9.28 -2.12
C ALA A 125 24.40 -8.78 -2.16
N ALA A 126 24.08 -7.67 -1.50
CA ALA A 126 22.73 -7.10 -1.51
C ALA A 126 22.43 -6.28 -2.78
N SER A 127 23.45 -5.83 -3.52
CA SER A 127 23.31 -5.00 -4.73
C SER A 127 22.63 -5.74 -5.90
N GLU A 128 22.70 -7.08 -5.94
CA GLU A 128 22.10 -7.88 -7.01
C GLU A 128 20.61 -8.22 -6.78
N ALA A 129 20.05 -7.88 -5.64
CA ALA A 129 18.72 -8.30 -5.19
C ALA A 129 17.60 -7.27 -5.45
N LEU A 130 17.81 -6.29 -6.33
CA LEU A 130 16.75 -5.33 -6.66
C LEU A 130 15.64 -6.02 -7.47
N LEU A 131 14.43 -6.03 -6.92
CA LEU A 131 13.27 -6.53 -7.65
C LEU A 131 12.65 -5.39 -8.47
N HIS A 132 12.43 -5.65 -9.76
CA HIS A 132 11.73 -4.77 -10.67
C HIS A 132 10.60 -5.53 -11.37
N ARG A 133 9.37 -5.02 -11.29
CA ARG A 133 8.21 -5.58 -11.99
C ARG A 133 7.52 -4.47 -12.80
N ASP A 134 7.33 -4.72 -14.08
CA ASP A 134 6.40 -3.98 -14.92
C ASP A 134 5.01 -4.58 -14.71
N VAL A 135 4.26 -4.00 -13.79
CA VAL A 135 3.01 -4.60 -13.27
C VAL A 135 1.90 -4.53 -14.31
N LEU A 136 1.89 -3.50 -15.16
CA LEU A 136 0.89 -3.35 -16.21
C LEU A 136 0.90 -4.56 -17.14
N HIS A 137 2.08 -5.05 -17.51
CA HIS A 137 2.27 -6.17 -18.46
C HIS A 137 2.25 -7.56 -17.80
N MET A 138 2.16 -7.65 -16.46
CA MET A 138 1.98 -8.95 -15.80
C MET A 138 0.58 -9.52 -16.08
N PRO A 139 0.45 -10.83 -16.28
CA PRO A 139 -0.86 -11.47 -16.44
C PRO A 139 -1.63 -11.45 -15.10
N TRP A 140 -2.95 -11.35 -15.20
CA TRP A 140 -3.83 -11.58 -14.06
C TRP A 140 -4.03 -13.08 -13.82
N ASP A 141 -3.81 -13.53 -12.58
CA ASP A 141 -4.24 -14.87 -12.15
C ASP A 141 -5.68 -14.80 -11.65
N MET A 142 -6.56 -15.49 -12.37
CA MET A 142 -7.99 -15.55 -12.08
C MET A 142 -8.36 -16.74 -11.17
N LYS A 143 -7.38 -17.52 -10.72
CA LYS A 143 -7.60 -18.72 -9.87
C LYS A 143 -7.75 -18.39 -8.39
N VAL A 144 -8.27 -17.22 -8.05
CA VAL A 144 -8.54 -16.86 -6.65
C VAL A 144 -9.88 -17.44 -6.26
N ASN A 145 -9.85 -18.58 -5.59
CA ASN A 145 -11.02 -19.42 -5.32
C ASN A 145 -11.39 -19.45 -3.83
N ASP A 146 -11.60 -18.28 -3.20
CA ASP A 146 -12.39 -18.27 -1.97
C ASP A 146 -13.86 -18.12 -2.33
N ALA A 147 -14.65 -19.16 -2.07
CA ALA A 147 -16.07 -19.19 -2.43
C ALA A 147 -16.88 -18.05 -1.78
N LYS A 148 -16.43 -17.55 -0.63
CA LYS A 148 -17.07 -16.45 0.10
C LYS A 148 -16.77 -15.08 -0.52
N LEU A 149 -15.75 -14.98 -1.36
CA LEU A 149 -15.38 -13.79 -2.14
C LEU A 149 -15.73 -13.93 -3.63
N ALA A 150 -16.40 -15.01 -4.03
CA ALA A 150 -16.70 -15.29 -5.43
C ALA A 150 -17.47 -14.16 -6.14
N HIS A 151 -18.36 -13.46 -5.40
CA HIS A 151 -19.12 -12.33 -5.92
C HIS A 151 -18.24 -11.15 -6.37
N LEU A 152 -17.02 -11.00 -5.83
CA LEU A 152 -16.09 -9.94 -6.22
C LEU A 152 -15.35 -10.26 -7.53
N GLY A 153 -15.35 -11.51 -8.00
CA GLY A 153 -14.63 -11.90 -9.21
C GLY A 153 -13.14 -11.59 -9.16
N ILE A 154 -12.50 -11.85 -8.01
CA ILE A 154 -11.13 -11.43 -7.73
C ILE A 154 -10.13 -12.06 -8.70
N SER A 155 -9.24 -11.22 -9.22
CA SER A 155 -8.02 -11.62 -9.93
C SER A 155 -6.81 -10.98 -9.28
N ARG A 156 -5.62 -11.62 -9.35
CA ARG A 156 -4.40 -11.14 -8.69
C ARG A 156 -3.20 -11.05 -9.62
N LYS A 157 -2.29 -10.13 -9.33
CA LYS A 157 -0.91 -10.10 -9.84
C LYS A 157 0.03 -10.17 -8.65
N ASP A 158 0.71 -11.29 -8.46
CA ASP A 158 1.65 -11.46 -7.36
C ASP A 158 2.94 -10.67 -7.64
N LEU A 159 3.20 -9.64 -6.85
CA LEU A 159 4.36 -8.76 -6.99
C LEU A 159 5.56 -9.31 -6.24
N ARG A 160 5.36 -9.75 -4.99
CA ARG A 160 6.37 -10.36 -4.13
C ARG A 160 5.71 -11.40 -3.22
N ALA A 161 6.41 -12.50 -3.01
CA ALA A 161 6.10 -13.47 -1.96
C ALA A 161 7.41 -13.88 -1.29
N ASP A 162 7.45 -13.85 0.04
CA ASP A 162 8.58 -14.33 0.82
C ASP A 162 8.31 -15.79 1.19
N PRO A 163 9.13 -16.75 0.69
CA PRO A 163 8.91 -18.16 0.95
C PRO A 163 9.22 -18.59 2.40
N VAL A 164 9.97 -17.76 3.15
CA VAL A 164 10.37 -18.06 4.53
C VAL A 164 9.33 -17.54 5.51
N THR A 165 8.95 -16.27 5.40
CA THR A 165 7.99 -15.63 6.29
C THR A 165 6.55 -15.86 5.87
N GLY A 166 6.30 -16.10 4.59
CA GLY A 166 4.96 -16.19 4.01
C GLY A 166 4.31 -14.82 3.74
N GLU A 167 5.03 -13.73 3.99
CA GLU A 167 4.59 -12.38 3.63
C GLU A 167 4.44 -12.23 2.12
N ARG A 168 3.51 -11.39 1.71
CA ARG A 168 3.27 -11.18 0.28
C ARG A 168 2.70 -9.80 -0.03
N THR A 169 2.99 -9.34 -1.24
CA THR A 169 2.42 -8.14 -1.85
C THR A 169 1.86 -8.49 -3.22
N PHE A 170 0.64 -8.05 -3.50
CA PHE A 170 -0.01 -8.30 -4.78
C PHE A 170 -0.99 -7.17 -5.13
N LEU A 171 -1.31 -7.02 -6.41
CA LEU A 171 -2.51 -6.33 -6.84
C LEU A 171 -3.70 -7.29 -6.82
N SER A 172 -4.82 -6.80 -6.31
CA SER A 172 -6.12 -7.43 -6.40
C SER A 172 -7.03 -6.57 -7.27
N MET A 173 -7.62 -7.18 -8.30
CA MET A 173 -8.69 -6.57 -9.09
C MET A 173 -10.02 -7.20 -8.68
N MET A 174 -11.05 -6.37 -8.54
CA MET A 174 -12.44 -6.77 -8.29
C MET A 174 -13.31 -6.25 -9.43
N LEU A 175 -14.24 -7.09 -9.87
CA LEU A 175 -15.12 -6.76 -11.01
C LEU A 175 -16.17 -5.72 -10.62
N PRO A 176 -16.58 -4.84 -11.57
CA PRO A 176 -17.69 -3.92 -11.34
C PRO A 176 -19.01 -4.64 -11.09
N HIS A 177 -19.95 -3.93 -10.47
CA HIS A 177 -21.27 -4.44 -10.09
C HIS A 177 -21.24 -5.67 -9.19
N SER A 178 -20.28 -5.72 -8.30
CA SER A 178 -20.10 -6.83 -7.35
C SER A 178 -20.69 -6.47 -5.98
N GLU A 179 -21.56 -7.33 -5.47
CA GLU A 179 -22.11 -7.23 -4.12
C GLU A 179 -22.31 -8.63 -3.52
N PRO A 180 -22.30 -8.76 -2.18
CA PRO A 180 -22.60 -10.04 -1.54
C PRO A 180 -24.01 -10.50 -1.87
N PRO A 181 -24.22 -11.81 -2.11
CA PRO A 181 -25.54 -12.36 -2.41
C PRO A 181 -26.57 -11.99 -1.33
N GLY A 182 -27.73 -11.47 -1.74
CA GLY A 182 -28.79 -11.04 -0.83
C GLY A 182 -28.41 -9.85 0.06
N SER A 183 -27.36 -9.10 -0.29
CA SER A 183 -26.82 -7.97 0.48
C SER A 183 -26.40 -8.33 1.91
N HIS A 184 -25.92 -9.56 2.11
CA HIS A 184 -25.35 -10.04 3.37
C HIS A 184 -24.15 -10.92 3.08
N GLY A 185 -23.18 -10.93 4.01
CA GLY A 185 -22.03 -11.82 3.89
C GLY A 185 -21.25 -11.95 5.21
N PRO A 186 -20.44 -13.01 5.34
CA PRO A 186 -19.58 -13.16 6.49
C PRO A 186 -18.48 -12.11 6.48
N ARG A 187 -17.97 -11.78 7.67
CA ARG A 187 -16.76 -10.98 7.83
C ARG A 187 -15.54 -11.89 7.85
N GLU A 188 -14.46 -11.42 7.25
CA GLU A 188 -13.16 -12.09 7.34
C GLU A 188 -12.24 -11.40 8.35
N SER A 189 -11.25 -12.12 8.81
CA SER A 189 -10.11 -11.59 9.56
C SER A 189 -8.87 -12.42 9.22
N HIS A 190 -7.70 -11.88 9.54
CA HIS A 190 -6.43 -12.54 9.26
C HIS A 190 -5.58 -12.65 10.53
N PRO A 191 -4.75 -13.72 10.71
CA PRO A 191 -3.82 -13.84 11.84
C PRO A 191 -2.59 -12.92 11.71
N VAL A 192 -2.51 -12.17 10.62
CA VAL A 192 -1.43 -11.26 10.26
C VAL A 192 -1.99 -9.88 9.92
N VAL A 193 -1.11 -8.89 9.81
CA VAL A 193 -1.51 -7.55 9.35
C VAL A 193 -1.97 -7.62 7.89
N GLU A 194 -3.07 -6.93 7.60
CA GLU A 194 -3.48 -6.58 6.24
C GLU A 194 -3.32 -5.09 6.03
N GLU A 195 -2.58 -4.72 5.00
CA GLU A 195 -2.37 -3.35 4.56
C GLU A 195 -2.84 -3.18 3.12
N CYS A 196 -3.54 -2.11 2.82
CA CYS A 196 -4.11 -1.89 1.50
C CYS A 196 -4.04 -0.42 1.08
N PHE A 197 -3.77 -0.22 -0.22
CA PHE A 197 -3.92 1.06 -0.90
C PHE A 197 -4.73 0.87 -2.18
N VAL A 198 -5.82 1.61 -2.32
CA VAL A 198 -6.66 1.56 -3.52
C VAL A 198 -5.98 2.33 -4.66
N ILE A 199 -5.61 1.63 -5.73
CA ILE A 199 -4.93 2.20 -6.91
C ILE A 199 -5.95 2.83 -7.86
N ALA A 200 -7.08 2.15 -8.10
CA ALA A 200 -8.10 2.62 -9.05
C ALA A 200 -9.49 2.13 -8.66
N GLY A 201 -10.52 2.88 -9.08
CA GLY A 201 -11.91 2.57 -8.78
C GLY A 201 -12.27 2.83 -7.32
N SER A 202 -13.18 2.00 -6.78
CA SER A 202 -13.59 2.10 -5.38
C SER A 202 -14.03 0.75 -4.80
N LEU A 203 -13.93 0.62 -3.49
CA LEU A 203 -14.38 -0.55 -2.73
C LEU A 203 -15.24 -0.08 -1.56
N VAL A 204 -16.47 -0.59 -1.48
CA VAL A 204 -17.40 -0.30 -0.37
C VAL A 204 -17.27 -1.39 0.69
N GLY A 205 -17.10 -0.95 1.93
CA GLY A 205 -17.05 -1.82 3.10
C GLY A 205 -17.78 -1.18 4.28
N PRO A 206 -17.71 -1.77 5.48
CA PRO A 206 -18.50 -1.32 6.64
C PRO A 206 -18.18 0.10 7.13
N TYR A 207 -17.05 0.65 6.72
CA TYR A 207 -16.60 2.00 7.12
C TYR A 207 -16.81 3.07 6.05
N GLY A 208 -17.43 2.72 4.92
CA GLY A 208 -17.71 3.62 3.81
C GLY A 208 -17.11 3.17 2.48
N GLU A 209 -17.12 4.05 1.50
CA GLU A 209 -16.56 3.83 0.17
C GLU A 209 -15.11 4.33 0.10
N MET A 210 -14.19 3.40 -0.09
CA MET A 210 -12.76 3.64 -0.28
C MET A 210 -12.49 3.92 -1.76
N HIS A 211 -12.23 5.16 -2.13
CA HIS A 211 -11.86 5.55 -3.50
C HIS A 211 -10.37 5.38 -3.76
N ALA A 212 -9.93 5.50 -5.01
CA ALA A 212 -8.52 5.55 -5.35
C ALA A 212 -7.77 6.54 -4.46
N GLY A 213 -6.65 6.09 -3.86
CA GLY A 213 -5.91 6.82 -2.84
C GLY A 213 -6.34 6.52 -1.39
N ALA A 214 -7.39 5.74 -1.16
CA ALA A 214 -7.72 5.26 0.17
C ALA A 214 -6.70 4.26 0.68
N TYR A 215 -6.42 4.33 1.98
CA TYR A 215 -5.45 3.48 2.65
C TYR A 215 -5.99 2.94 3.97
N PHE A 216 -5.73 1.67 4.25
CA PHE A 216 -5.94 1.10 5.58
C PHE A 216 -4.76 0.25 6.06
N TRP A 217 -4.65 0.16 7.39
CA TRP A 217 -3.77 -0.74 8.12
C TRP A 217 -4.60 -1.47 9.18
N ARG A 218 -4.79 -2.78 9.02
CA ARG A 218 -5.52 -3.64 9.95
C ARG A 218 -4.55 -4.50 10.74
N PRO A 219 -4.50 -4.35 12.06
CA PRO A 219 -3.85 -5.33 12.94
C PRO A 219 -4.46 -6.72 12.82
N PRO A 220 -3.73 -7.79 13.23
CA PRO A 220 -4.26 -9.14 13.22
C PRO A 220 -5.61 -9.26 13.96
N GLY A 221 -6.51 -10.09 13.43
CA GLY A 221 -7.76 -10.44 14.08
C GLY A 221 -8.90 -9.43 13.97
N ILE A 222 -8.72 -8.31 13.27
CA ILE A 222 -9.80 -7.32 13.07
C ILE A 222 -10.81 -7.86 12.04
N PRO A 223 -12.09 -8.10 12.43
CA PRO A 223 -13.12 -8.54 11.49
C PRO A 223 -13.52 -7.39 10.54
N HIS A 224 -13.58 -7.67 9.25
CA HIS A 224 -13.92 -6.69 8.22
C HIS A 224 -14.72 -7.32 7.08
N GLY A 225 -15.32 -6.47 6.22
CA GLY A 225 -16.27 -6.89 5.19
C GLY A 225 -17.69 -7.04 5.76
N PRO A 226 -18.66 -7.49 4.97
CA PRO A 226 -18.51 -7.83 3.56
C PRO A 226 -18.21 -6.62 2.68
N PHE A 227 -17.68 -6.89 1.47
CA PHE A 227 -17.28 -5.86 0.52
C PHE A 227 -18.07 -5.96 -0.78
N GLY A 228 -18.15 -4.84 -1.48
CA GLY A 228 -18.69 -4.74 -2.83
C GLY A 228 -18.11 -3.56 -3.58
N THR A 229 -18.29 -3.52 -4.90
CA THR A 229 -17.87 -2.40 -5.73
C THR A 229 -18.83 -2.18 -6.90
N ARG A 230 -19.19 -0.91 -7.17
CA ARG A 230 -20.03 -0.53 -8.31
C ARG A 230 -19.24 -0.47 -9.61
N TRP A 231 -18.01 0.06 -9.54
CA TRP A 231 -17.25 0.46 -10.71
C TRP A 231 -16.01 -0.39 -10.94
N GLY A 232 -15.78 -1.39 -10.08
CA GLY A 232 -14.55 -2.14 -10.01
C GLY A 232 -13.54 -1.46 -9.10
N CYS A 233 -12.55 -2.24 -8.67
CA CYS A 233 -11.48 -1.79 -7.81
C CYS A 233 -10.19 -2.49 -8.19
N VAL A 234 -9.09 -1.75 -8.20
CA VAL A 234 -7.73 -2.30 -8.19
C VAL A 234 -7.04 -1.80 -6.92
N ALA A 235 -6.60 -2.71 -6.09
CA ALA A 235 -5.96 -2.41 -4.83
C ALA A 235 -4.62 -3.14 -4.69
N LEU A 236 -3.61 -2.44 -4.17
CA LEU A 236 -2.36 -3.05 -3.72
C LEU A 236 -2.57 -3.52 -2.29
N ILE A 237 -2.38 -4.82 -2.07
CA ILE A 237 -2.58 -5.47 -0.77
C ILE A 237 -1.27 -6.11 -0.32
N ARG A 238 -0.94 -5.90 0.96
CA ARG A 238 0.20 -6.51 1.63
C ARG A 238 -0.26 -7.28 2.85
N PHE A 239 0.27 -8.49 3.03
CA PHE A 239 0.16 -9.24 4.28
C PHE A 239 1.53 -9.28 4.94
N VAL A 240 1.60 -8.75 6.16
CA VAL A 240 2.85 -8.51 6.90
C VAL A 240 2.82 -9.24 8.23
N GLY A 241 3.94 -9.84 8.61
CA GLY A 241 4.10 -10.59 9.85
C GLY A 241 3.75 -12.07 9.75
N GLY A 242 3.61 -12.59 8.52
CA GLY A 242 3.40 -14.03 8.29
C GLY A 242 2.48 -14.34 7.11
N ARG A 243 2.04 -15.61 7.08
CA ARG A 243 1.23 -16.13 5.98
C ARG A 243 -0.23 -15.68 6.07
N HIS A 244 -0.75 -15.19 4.98
CA HIS A 244 -2.16 -14.87 4.79
C HIS A 244 -3.07 -16.12 4.92
N VAL A 245 -4.08 -16.00 5.77
CA VAL A 245 -5.16 -16.99 5.95
C VAL A 245 -6.46 -16.22 6.20
N ASN A 246 -7.54 -16.57 5.51
CA ASN A 246 -8.88 -16.03 5.79
C ASN A 246 -9.54 -16.83 6.91
N ILE A 247 -9.99 -16.12 7.94
CA ILE A 247 -10.79 -16.66 9.06
C ILE A 247 -12.16 -15.99 8.97
N TRP A 248 -13.20 -16.77 8.74
CA TRP A 248 -14.55 -16.29 8.49
C TRP A 248 -15.43 -16.33 9.73
N THR A 249 -16.25 -15.31 9.94
CA THR A 249 -17.32 -15.36 10.94
C THR A 249 -18.42 -16.32 10.51
N VAL A 250 -19.13 -16.88 11.50
CA VAL A 250 -20.34 -17.70 11.28
C VAL A 250 -21.51 -16.78 10.93
N ASP A 251 -21.63 -15.67 11.65
CA ASP A 251 -22.70 -14.68 11.45
C ASP A 251 -22.40 -13.81 10.23
N GLU A 252 -23.43 -13.53 9.46
CA GLU A 252 -23.39 -12.62 8.34
C GLU A 252 -23.69 -11.18 8.77
N ALA A 253 -23.03 -10.22 8.13
CA ALA A 253 -23.26 -8.81 8.31
C ALA A 253 -23.98 -8.22 7.08
N PRO A 254 -24.82 -7.18 7.24
CA PRO A 254 -25.46 -6.51 6.13
C PRO A 254 -24.45 -5.74 5.29
N PHE A 255 -24.71 -5.66 4.00
CA PHE A 255 -23.99 -4.85 3.03
C PHE A 255 -24.94 -3.82 2.42
N ASP A 256 -24.45 -2.60 2.23
CA ASP A 256 -25.14 -1.53 1.52
C ASP A 256 -24.10 -0.68 0.78
N PHE A 257 -24.35 -0.34 -0.48
CA PHE A 257 -23.50 0.57 -1.25
C PHE A 257 -23.49 2.01 -0.71
N HIS A 258 -24.44 2.38 0.13
CA HIS A 258 -24.55 3.70 0.74
C HIS A 258 -24.01 3.74 2.19
N GLN A 259 -23.02 2.90 2.48
CA GLN A 259 -22.39 2.91 3.81
C GLN A 259 -21.85 4.32 4.16
N PRO A 260 -22.22 4.86 5.31
CA PRO A 260 -21.70 6.15 5.75
C PRO A 260 -20.19 6.05 6.06
N TYR A 261 -19.48 7.13 5.79
CA TYR A 261 -18.07 7.23 6.19
C TYR A 261 -17.96 7.27 7.71
N ARG A 262 -17.41 6.23 8.31
CA ARG A 262 -17.21 6.05 9.76
C ARG A 262 -15.82 5.49 10.04
N PRO A 263 -14.75 6.25 9.74
CA PRO A 263 -13.41 5.71 9.79
C PRO A 263 -12.94 5.43 11.21
N VAL A 264 -12.05 4.45 11.34
CA VAL A 264 -11.20 4.26 12.52
C VAL A 264 -9.87 4.93 12.21
N LEU A 265 -9.54 6.02 12.88
CA LEU A 265 -8.34 6.80 12.60
C LEU A 265 -7.48 6.96 13.85
N PRO A 266 -6.15 6.97 13.71
CA PRO A 266 -5.25 7.32 14.80
C PRO A 266 -5.47 8.78 15.22
N PRO A 267 -5.08 9.17 16.44
CA PRO A 267 -5.37 10.49 17.01
C PRO A 267 -4.96 11.66 16.10
N GLU A 268 -3.83 11.57 15.42
CA GLU A 268 -3.33 12.60 14.52
C GLU A 268 -4.23 12.86 13.31
N TYR A 269 -5.06 11.88 12.92
CA TYR A 269 -6.01 11.96 11.80
C TYR A 269 -7.47 12.03 12.24
N ALA A 270 -7.75 12.08 13.54
CA ALA A 270 -9.13 12.08 14.07
C ALA A 270 -10.00 13.21 13.50
N HIS A 271 -9.39 14.36 13.18
CA HIS A 271 -10.07 15.51 12.57
C HIS A 271 -10.63 15.22 11.15
N LEU A 272 -10.13 14.18 10.48
CA LEU A 272 -10.59 13.78 9.13
C LEU A 272 -11.86 12.94 9.17
N SER A 273 -12.26 12.43 10.34
CA SER A 273 -13.45 11.58 10.48
C SER A 273 -14.78 12.30 10.19
N ALA A 274 -14.80 13.63 10.31
CA ALA A 274 -15.98 14.44 10.10
C ALA A 274 -16.21 14.86 8.63
N ILE A 275 -15.23 14.70 7.77
CA ILE A 275 -15.24 15.20 6.39
C ILE A 275 -14.88 14.05 5.44
N PRO A 276 -15.88 13.36 4.85
CA PRO A 276 -15.59 12.34 3.85
C PRO A 276 -15.02 13.00 2.60
N TRP A 277 -13.95 12.40 2.06
CA TRP A 277 -13.47 12.76 0.74
C TRP A 277 -14.36 12.10 -0.33
N VAL A 278 -14.76 12.87 -1.32
CA VAL A 278 -15.53 12.40 -2.48
C VAL A 278 -14.77 12.83 -3.73
N PRO A 279 -14.58 11.94 -4.73
CA PRO A 279 -13.92 12.32 -5.96
C PRO A 279 -14.71 13.43 -6.66
N PRO A 280 -14.03 14.38 -7.34
CA PRO A 280 -14.70 15.36 -8.17
C PRO A 280 -15.56 14.67 -9.23
N GLN A 281 -16.75 15.17 -9.46
CA GLN A 281 -17.58 14.68 -10.57
C GLN A 281 -16.93 15.02 -11.89
N ALA A 282 -16.85 14.04 -12.79
CA ALA A 282 -16.19 14.19 -14.08
C ALA A 282 -17.14 14.69 -15.18
N TYR A 283 -18.45 14.85 -14.90
CA TYR A 283 -19.50 15.29 -15.85
C TYR A 283 -20.65 15.98 -15.10
#